data_56f6ffb157deb174bf9b91bb88245b29
#
_entry.id   56f6ffb157deb174bf9b91bb88245b29
#
_cell.length_a   1.000
_cell.length_b   1.000
_cell.length_c   1.000
_cell.angle_alpha   90.00
_cell.angle_beta   90.00
_cell.angle_gamma   90.00
#
_symmetry.space_group_name_H-M   'P 1'
#
loop_
_entity.id
_entity.type
_entity.pdbx_description
1 polymer ?
#
loop_
_entity_poly.entity_id
_entity_poly.type
_entity_poly.pdbx_seq_one_letter_code
_entity_poly.pdbx_strand_id
1 'polypeptide(L)'
;MSKLTKRQSEILAFLKTWIEDNGYPPTRAEIAKELGFKSPNAAEDHLKALARKGAIEMIPGASRGLKIIESLDPNQQPSNDSELPIIGRVAAGEPILAQQHIESTCPVNPDLFKPRADYLLQVRGMSMKDVGILDGDLLAVHITQEAHNGQIVVARLDDDVTVKRYKREGSTVWLLPENTDFEPIVVDLTTQELIIEGLSVGVIRR
;
A
#
# COMPACT_ATOMS: atom_id res chain seq x y z
N MET A 1 20.25 -10.58 12.29
CA MET A 1 20.61 -9.17 11.95
C MET A 1 21.18 -8.49 13.18
N SER A 2 22.24 -7.70 13.07
CA SER A 2 22.85 -7.07 14.23
C SER A 2 22.04 -5.82 14.65
N LYS A 3 21.68 -5.76 15.94
CA LYS A 3 20.90 -4.66 16.52
C LYS A 3 21.57 -3.30 16.28
N LEU A 4 20.78 -2.29 15.90
CA LEU A 4 21.28 -0.91 15.77
C LEU A 4 21.71 -0.37 17.13
N THR A 5 22.78 0.42 17.15
CA THR A 5 23.13 1.18 18.36
C THR A 5 22.19 2.36 18.51
N LYS A 6 22.06 2.92 19.74
CA LYS A 6 21.22 4.09 20.00
C LYS A 6 21.49 5.23 19.01
N ARG A 7 22.77 5.52 18.73
CA ARG A 7 23.18 6.58 17.78
C ARG A 7 22.80 6.25 16.35
N GLN A 8 22.87 4.98 15.94
CA GLN A 8 22.43 4.54 14.60
C GLN A 8 20.92 4.67 14.43
N SER A 9 20.15 4.36 15.48
CA SER A 9 18.69 4.55 15.48
C SER A 9 18.30 6.03 15.39
N GLU A 10 19.01 6.91 16.09
CA GLU A 10 18.81 8.37 16.01
C GLU A 10 19.07 8.90 14.58
N ILE A 11 20.17 8.45 13.96
CA ILE A 11 20.50 8.84 12.58
C ILE A 11 19.42 8.36 11.62
N LEU A 12 18.98 7.11 11.75
CA LEU A 12 17.95 6.54 10.87
C LEU A 12 16.62 7.27 11.01
N ALA A 13 16.20 7.61 12.25
CA ALA A 13 15.00 8.40 12.51
C ALA A 13 15.09 9.78 11.85
N PHE A 14 16.21 10.48 12.02
CA PHE A 14 16.45 11.77 11.38
C PHE A 14 16.35 11.68 9.84
N LEU A 15 16.94 10.64 9.23
CA LEU A 15 16.88 10.44 7.78
C LEU A 15 15.44 10.26 7.28
N LYS A 16 14.61 9.52 8.03
CA LYS A 16 13.19 9.32 7.72
C LYS A 16 12.43 10.65 7.73
N THR A 17 12.48 11.37 8.85
CA THR A 17 11.80 12.66 9.00
C THR A 17 12.27 13.67 7.93
N TRP A 18 13.58 13.73 7.65
CA TRP A 18 14.09 14.63 6.62
C TRP A 18 13.52 14.34 5.23
N ILE A 19 13.46 13.05 4.84
CA ILE A 19 12.93 12.65 3.53
C ILE A 19 11.42 12.91 3.44
N GLU A 20 10.66 12.67 4.52
CA GLU A 20 9.23 12.98 4.62
C GLU A 20 8.98 14.48 4.43
N ASP A 21 9.76 15.33 5.09
CA ASP A 21 9.56 16.79 5.08
C ASP A 21 10.03 17.44 3.76
N ASN A 22 11.10 16.92 3.14
CA ASN A 22 11.77 17.59 2.01
C ASN A 22 11.57 16.87 0.66
N GLY A 23 11.14 15.60 0.67
CA GLY A 23 10.96 14.79 -0.55
C GLY A 23 12.28 14.25 -1.17
N TYR A 24 13.43 14.47 -0.52
CA TYR A 24 14.74 13.97 -0.96
C TYR A 24 15.67 13.71 0.23
N PRO A 25 16.68 12.82 0.08
CA PRO A 25 17.62 12.52 1.15
C PRO A 25 18.55 13.70 1.46
N PRO A 26 18.99 13.85 2.74
CA PRO A 26 19.98 14.86 3.11
C PRO A 26 21.39 14.52 2.58
N THR A 27 22.22 15.55 2.37
CA THR A 27 23.64 15.39 2.11
C THR A 27 24.42 15.05 3.39
N ARG A 28 25.64 14.52 3.26
CA ARG A 28 26.52 14.26 4.42
C ARG A 28 26.78 15.50 5.27
N ALA A 29 26.86 16.67 4.63
CA ALA A 29 27.06 17.96 5.34
C ALA A 29 25.82 18.37 6.14
N GLU A 30 24.63 18.21 5.58
CA GLU A 30 23.36 18.45 6.27
C GLU A 30 23.20 17.50 7.47
N ILE A 31 23.48 16.20 7.29
CA ILE A 31 23.46 15.21 8.37
C ILE A 31 24.44 15.59 9.49
N ALA A 32 25.66 15.99 9.11
CA ALA A 32 26.67 16.38 10.08
C ALA A 32 26.26 17.60 10.90
N LYS A 33 25.68 18.60 10.23
CA LYS A 33 25.20 19.83 10.86
C LYS A 33 24.05 19.56 11.85
N GLU A 34 23.03 18.87 11.38
CA GLU A 34 21.79 18.65 12.17
C GLU A 34 22.01 17.70 13.36
N LEU A 35 22.86 16.68 13.18
CA LEU A 35 23.15 15.71 14.24
C LEU A 35 24.42 16.03 15.06
N GLY A 36 25.03 17.21 14.84
CA GLY A 36 26.16 17.69 15.62
C GLY A 36 27.46 16.88 15.43
N PHE A 37 27.69 16.33 14.25
CA PHE A 37 28.96 15.67 13.94
C PHE A 37 30.09 16.69 13.68
N LYS A 38 31.30 16.35 14.08
CA LYS A 38 32.49 17.22 13.88
C LYS A 38 32.85 17.42 12.41
N SER A 39 32.44 16.52 11.52
CA SER A 39 32.70 16.58 10.09
C SER A 39 31.73 15.74 9.27
N PRO A 40 31.56 16.01 7.98
CA PRO A 40 30.78 15.15 7.07
C PRO A 40 31.32 13.70 6.98
N ASN A 41 32.64 13.50 7.16
CA ASN A 41 33.24 12.16 7.18
C ASN A 41 32.80 11.33 8.37
N ALA A 42 32.63 11.97 9.55
CA ALA A 42 32.11 11.29 10.74
C ALA A 42 30.65 10.82 10.52
N ALA A 43 29.83 11.62 9.82
CA ALA A 43 28.48 11.19 9.43
C ALA A 43 28.55 10.01 8.42
N GLU A 44 29.46 10.06 7.45
CA GLU A 44 29.64 8.99 6.46
C GLU A 44 30.00 7.64 7.09
N ASP A 45 30.85 7.62 8.11
CA ASP A 45 31.21 6.39 8.83
C ASP A 45 30.00 5.72 9.47
N HIS A 46 29.08 6.50 10.03
CA HIS A 46 27.82 6.00 10.58
C HIS A 46 26.87 5.51 9.47
N LEU A 47 26.79 6.23 8.33
CA LEU A 47 26.01 5.80 7.16
C LEU A 47 26.54 4.49 6.59
N LYS A 48 27.87 4.32 6.45
CA LYS A 48 28.50 3.05 6.04
C LYS A 48 28.17 1.92 7.03
N ALA A 49 28.12 2.21 8.33
CA ALA A 49 27.75 1.22 9.33
C ALA A 49 26.26 0.84 9.23
N LEU A 50 25.36 1.79 8.95
CA LEU A 50 23.95 1.54 8.68
C LEU A 50 23.76 0.71 7.39
N ALA A 51 24.51 1.03 6.34
CA ALA A 51 24.48 0.28 5.08
C ALA A 51 24.95 -1.17 5.27
N ARG A 52 26.04 -1.40 6.00
CA ARG A 52 26.51 -2.76 6.34
C ARG A 52 25.50 -3.57 7.16
N LYS A 53 24.64 -2.89 7.92
CA LYS A 53 23.54 -3.52 8.68
C LYS A 53 22.26 -3.67 7.88
N GLY A 54 22.23 -3.22 6.63
CA GLY A 54 21.07 -3.30 5.76
C GLY A 54 19.96 -2.30 6.09
N ALA A 55 20.24 -1.25 6.88
CA ALA A 55 19.24 -0.23 7.22
C ALA A 55 19.10 0.87 6.16
N ILE A 56 20.14 1.09 5.36
CA ILE A 56 20.15 2.03 4.24
C ILE A 56 20.96 1.46 3.08
N GLU A 57 20.70 1.93 1.88
CA GLU A 57 21.52 1.74 0.69
C GLU A 57 22.24 3.05 0.33
N MET A 58 23.50 2.98 -0.05
CA MET A 58 24.28 4.14 -0.49
C MET A 58 24.61 4.01 -1.97
N ILE A 59 24.19 4.99 -2.78
CA ILE A 59 24.46 5.04 -4.22
C ILE A 59 25.78 5.77 -4.44
N PRO A 60 26.83 5.11 -4.96
CA PRO A 60 28.12 5.73 -5.19
C PRO A 60 28.04 6.90 -6.18
N GLY A 61 28.78 7.97 -5.93
CA GLY A 61 28.88 9.13 -6.83
C GLY A 61 27.72 10.13 -6.75
N ALA A 62 26.67 9.87 -6.00
CA ALA A 62 25.56 10.79 -5.82
C ALA A 62 25.66 11.54 -4.48
N SER A 63 25.55 12.87 -4.50
CA SER A 63 25.60 13.71 -3.29
C SER A 63 24.42 13.45 -2.33
N ARG A 64 23.27 13.02 -2.86
CA ARG A 64 22.04 12.63 -2.14
C ARG A 64 21.70 11.16 -2.38
N GLY A 65 22.70 10.34 -2.72
CA GLY A 65 22.54 8.92 -3.02
C GLY A 65 22.36 8.06 -1.78
N LEU A 66 21.24 8.23 -1.07
CA LEU A 66 20.89 7.47 0.12
C LEU A 66 19.46 7.00 0.01
N LYS A 67 19.21 5.70 0.22
CA LYS A 67 17.88 5.09 0.27
C LYS A 67 17.75 4.38 1.60
N ILE A 68 16.65 4.60 2.32
CA ILE A 68 16.33 3.86 3.55
C ILE A 68 15.77 2.50 3.15
N ILE A 69 16.29 1.45 3.78
CA ILE A 69 15.76 0.09 3.66
C ILE A 69 14.87 -0.15 4.88
N GLU A 70 13.57 -0.12 4.71
CA GLU A 70 12.58 -0.16 5.80
C GLU A 70 12.40 -1.52 6.47
N SER A 71 13.39 -2.39 6.51
CA SER A 71 13.25 -3.72 7.08
C SER A 71 14.05 -3.92 8.37
N LEU A 72 13.58 -3.36 9.49
CA LEU A 72 14.08 -3.72 10.83
C LEU A 72 12.98 -4.02 11.87
N ASP A 73 11.77 -4.33 11.45
CA ASP A 73 10.78 -4.95 12.31
C ASP A 73 10.81 -6.47 12.05
N PRO A 74 11.14 -7.32 13.05
CA PRO A 74 11.13 -8.77 12.89
C PRO A 74 9.73 -9.34 12.54
N ASN A 75 8.68 -8.52 12.69
CA ASN A 75 7.30 -8.85 12.34
C ASN A 75 6.82 -8.21 11.03
N GLN A 76 7.62 -7.35 10.39
CA GLN A 76 7.36 -6.88 9.04
C GLN A 76 8.21 -7.71 8.08
N GLN A 77 7.54 -8.52 7.28
CA GLN A 77 8.12 -9.13 6.09
C GLN A 77 8.74 -8.02 5.23
N PRO A 78 9.83 -8.28 4.46
CA PRO A 78 10.41 -7.29 3.58
C PRO A 78 9.28 -6.73 2.69
N SER A 79 8.94 -5.46 2.89
CA SER A 79 8.11 -4.76 1.94
C SER A 79 8.95 -4.70 0.65
N ASN A 80 8.67 -5.60 -0.25
CA ASN A 80 9.04 -5.47 -1.64
C ASN A 80 8.26 -4.26 -2.14
N ASP A 81 8.83 -3.05 -2.06
CA ASP A 81 8.23 -1.80 -2.58
C ASP A 81 7.88 -1.89 -4.08
N SER A 82 8.15 -3.03 -4.68
CA SER A 82 7.91 -3.36 -6.08
C SER A 82 6.94 -4.53 -6.27
N GLU A 83 6.30 -5.02 -5.21
CA GLU A 83 5.36 -6.14 -5.33
C GLU A 83 4.06 -5.84 -4.56
N LEU A 84 2.93 -6.23 -5.15
CA LEU A 84 1.62 -6.19 -4.50
C LEU A 84 1.16 -7.61 -4.15
N PRO A 85 0.61 -7.83 -2.93
CA PRO A 85 -0.02 -9.10 -2.59
C PRO A 85 -1.27 -9.31 -3.44
N ILE A 86 -1.47 -10.53 -3.93
CA ILE A 86 -2.69 -10.95 -4.62
C ILE A 86 -3.60 -11.62 -3.59
N ILE A 87 -4.77 -11.03 -3.40
CA ILE A 87 -5.83 -11.53 -2.55
C ILE A 87 -6.77 -12.38 -3.41
N GLY A 88 -6.95 -13.61 -3.00
CA GLY A 88 -7.86 -14.54 -3.65
C GLY A 88 -9.22 -14.59 -2.97
N ARG A 89 -9.48 -15.64 -2.20
CA ARG A 89 -10.72 -15.78 -1.41
C ARG A 89 -10.56 -15.06 -0.08
N VAL A 90 -11.56 -14.25 0.27
CA VAL A 90 -11.64 -13.59 1.56
C VAL A 90 -12.57 -14.40 2.46
N ALA A 91 -12.09 -14.81 3.63
CA ALA A 91 -12.90 -15.49 4.62
C ALA A 91 -13.76 -14.49 5.41
N ALA A 92 -14.91 -14.96 5.87
CA ALA A 92 -15.83 -14.19 6.69
C ALA A 92 -15.19 -13.70 8.00
N GLY A 93 -15.44 -12.44 8.36
CA GLY A 93 -15.00 -11.85 9.63
C GLY A 93 -13.51 -11.52 9.74
N GLU A 94 -12.70 -11.79 8.72
CA GLU A 94 -11.26 -11.55 8.72
C GLU A 94 -10.88 -10.32 7.88
N PRO A 95 -9.84 -9.55 8.27
CA PRO A 95 -9.33 -8.44 7.46
C PRO A 95 -8.91 -8.92 6.08
N ILE A 96 -9.14 -8.10 5.04
CA ILE A 96 -8.84 -8.48 3.65
C ILE A 96 -7.37 -8.83 3.44
N LEU A 97 -6.44 -8.18 4.14
CA LEU A 97 -5.00 -8.46 4.10
C LEU A 97 -4.53 -9.53 5.11
N ALA A 98 -5.44 -10.34 5.68
CA ALA A 98 -5.01 -11.47 6.49
C ALA A 98 -4.13 -12.41 5.66
N GLN A 99 -3.05 -12.93 6.26
CA GLN A 99 -2.06 -13.78 5.56
C GLN A 99 -2.68 -14.97 4.82
N GLN A 100 -3.75 -15.53 5.37
CA GLN A 100 -4.49 -16.64 4.77
C GLN A 100 -5.20 -16.30 3.45
N HIS A 101 -5.42 -15.00 3.17
CA HIS A 101 -6.05 -14.53 1.92
C HIS A 101 -5.02 -14.22 0.83
N ILE A 102 -3.73 -14.14 1.17
CA ILE A 102 -2.64 -13.87 0.23
C ILE A 102 -2.29 -15.16 -0.49
N GLU A 103 -2.66 -15.28 -1.77
CA GLU A 103 -2.35 -16.43 -2.59
C GLU A 103 -0.93 -16.37 -3.18
N SER A 104 -0.47 -15.18 -3.54
CA SER A 104 0.85 -14.93 -4.13
C SER A 104 1.16 -13.43 -4.14
N THR A 105 2.28 -13.02 -4.73
CA THR A 105 2.64 -11.63 -5.00
C THR A 105 2.78 -11.37 -6.49
N CYS A 106 2.58 -10.12 -6.91
CA CYS A 106 2.78 -9.66 -8.28
C CYS A 106 3.87 -8.58 -8.29
N PRO A 107 4.93 -8.74 -9.11
CA PRO A 107 5.99 -7.76 -9.22
C PRO A 107 5.52 -6.54 -10.04
N VAL A 108 4.79 -5.66 -9.39
CA VAL A 108 4.31 -4.40 -9.96
C VAL A 108 4.53 -3.28 -8.94
N ASN A 109 5.09 -2.15 -9.40
CA ASN A 109 5.29 -1.00 -8.54
C ASN A 109 3.92 -0.41 -8.13
N PRO A 110 3.58 -0.38 -6.83
CA PRO A 110 2.33 0.19 -6.33
C PRO A 110 2.10 1.66 -6.72
N ASP A 111 3.18 2.43 -6.90
CA ASP A 111 3.13 3.86 -7.24
C ASP A 111 2.73 4.14 -8.70
N LEU A 112 2.58 3.10 -9.53
CA LEU A 112 1.95 3.22 -10.86
C LEU A 112 0.48 3.62 -10.77
N PHE A 113 -0.17 3.33 -9.63
CA PHE A 113 -1.57 3.64 -9.39
C PHE A 113 -1.71 4.93 -8.57
N LYS A 114 -2.78 5.68 -8.81
CA LYS A 114 -3.09 6.93 -8.08
C LYS A 114 -4.56 6.93 -7.65
N PRO A 115 -4.81 6.91 -6.32
CA PRO A 115 -3.85 6.72 -5.23
C PRO A 115 -3.06 5.40 -5.33
N ARG A 116 -1.93 5.31 -4.58
CA ARG A 116 -1.09 4.09 -4.53
C ARG A 116 -1.93 2.86 -4.20
N ALA A 117 -1.67 1.76 -4.91
CA ALA A 117 -2.33 0.50 -4.62
C ALA A 117 -1.68 -0.20 -3.41
N ASP A 118 -2.49 -0.86 -2.59
CA ASP A 118 -2.05 -1.60 -1.41
C ASP A 118 -2.09 -3.12 -1.63
N TYR A 119 -3.01 -3.58 -2.49
CA TYR A 119 -3.12 -5.00 -2.88
C TYR A 119 -3.78 -5.17 -4.25
N LEU A 120 -3.72 -6.38 -4.77
CA LEU A 120 -4.44 -6.84 -5.95
C LEU A 120 -5.53 -7.82 -5.53
N LEU A 121 -6.77 -7.59 -5.97
CA LEU A 121 -7.88 -8.51 -5.75
C LEU A 121 -8.15 -9.29 -7.04
N GLN A 122 -8.19 -10.63 -6.95
CA GLN A 122 -8.59 -11.44 -8.08
C GLN A 122 -10.09 -11.30 -8.34
N VAL A 123 -10.44 -10.73 -9.50
CA VAL A 123 -11.83 -10.53 -9.92
C VAL A 123 -12.48 -11.86 -10.27
N ARG A 124 -13.71 -12.05 -9.82
CA ARG A 124 -14.54 -13.21 -10.17
C ARG A 124 -15.87 -12.75 -10.72
N GLY A 125 -16.24 -13.35 -11.85
CA GLY A 125 -17.47 -13.03 -12.55
C GLY A 125 -17.39 -11.78 -13.41
N MET A 126 -18.50 -11.47 -14.05
CA MET A 126 -18.60 -10.48 -15.13
C MET A 126 -19.45 -9.26 -14.77
N SER A 127 -19.72 -9.03 -13.48
CA SER A 127 -20.62 -7.95 -13.05
C SER A 127 -20.14 -6.54 -13.35
N MET A 128 -18.86 -6.38 -13.73
CA MET A 128 -18.21 -5.09 -14.02
C MET A 128 -17.62 -5.03 -15.45
N LYS A 129 -18.12 -5.88 -16.37
CA LYS A 129 -17.57 -6.04 -17.72
C LYS A 129 -17.61 -4.77 -18.57
N ASP A 130 -18.68 -3.96 -18.42
CA ASP A 130 -18.91 -2.80 -19.29
C ASP A 130 -17.96 -1.63 -18.98
N VAL A 131 -17.26 -1.69 -17.83
CA VAL A 131 -16.14 -0.78 -17.49
C VAL A 131 -14.77 -1.45 -17.64
N GLY A 132 -14.71 -2.59 -18.32
CA GLY A 132 -13.47 -3.26 -18.67
C GLY A 132 -12.85 -4.12 -17.56
N ILE A 133 -13.56 -4.40 -16.48
CA ILE A 133 -13.13 -5.31 -15.41
C ILE A 133 -13.77 -6.67 -15.68
N LEU A 134 -12.94 -7.67 -16.01
CA LEU A 134 -13.35 -9.00 -16.44
C LEU A 134 -13.00 -10.07 -15.41
N ASP A 135 -13.62 -11.24 -15.57
CA ASP A 135 -13.26 -12.43 -14.80
C ASP A 135 -11.78 -12.79 -14.97
N GLY A 136 -11.11 -13.08 -13.86
CA GLY A 136 -9.68 -13.39 -13.82
C GLY A 136 -8.73 -12.19 -13.78
N ASP A 137 -9.21 -10.96 -13.96
CA ASP A 137 -8.40 -9.75 -13.83
C ASP A 137 -7.87 -9.59 -12.39
N LEU A 138 -6.77 -8.86 -12.24
CA LEU A 138 -6.24 -8.40 -10.97
C LEU A 138 -6.61 -6.92 -10.79
N LEU A 139 -7.55 -6.64 -9.88
CA LEU A 139 -7.97 -5.30 -9.53
C LEU A 139 -6.98 -4.68 -8.54
N ALA A 140 -6.32 -3.60 -8.92
CA ALA A 140 -5.48 -2.83 -8.01
C ALA A 140 -6.38 -2.00 -7.08
N VAL A 141 -6.17 -2.15 -5.78
CA VAL A 141 -7.03 -1.56 -4.74
C VAL A 141 -6.21 -0.72 -3.79
N HIS A 142 -6.71 0.49 -3.52
CA HIS A 142 -6.23 1.36 -2.45
C HIS A 142 -7.12 1.20 -1.22
N ILE A 143 -6.53 0.87 -0.07
CA ILE A 143 -7.27 0.67 1.18
C ILE A 143 -7.82 2.00 1.69
N THR A 144 -9.12 2.07 1.82
CA THR A 144 -9.83 3.19 2.46
C THR A 144 -11.23 2.76 2.82
N GLN A 145 -11.79 3.36 3.86
CA GLN A 145 -13.20 3.20 4.25
C GLN A 145 -14.09 4.29 3.67
N GLU A 146 -13.49 5.30 3.03
CA GLU A 146 -14.23 6.40 2.42
C GLU A 146 -14.46 6.15 0.94
N ALA A 147 -15.70 6.36 0.49
CA ALA A 147 -16.09 6.27 -0.91
C ALA A 147 -17.03 7.40 -1.31
N HIS A 148 -16.89 7.87 -2.55
CA HIS A 148 -17.76 8.87 -3.15
C HIS A 148 -18.60 8.25 -4.27
N ASN A 149 -19.78 8.85 -4.51
CA ASN A 149 -20.67 8.42 -5.58
C ASN A 149 -19.95 8.36 -6.94
N GLY A 150 -20.12 7.24 -7.63
CA GLY A 150 -19.51 6.98 -8.92
C GLY A 150 -18.16 6.25 -8.88
N GLN A 151 -17.53 6.10 -7.72
CA GLN A 151 -16.31 5.32 -7.60
C GLN A 151 -16.58 3.81 -7.64
N ILE A 152 -15.63 3.04 -8.15
CA ILE A 152 -15.65 1.58 -8.09
C ILE A 152 -14.97 1.17 -6.79
N VAL A 153 -15.69 0.41 -5.98
CA VAL A 153 -15.26 0.00 -4.63
C VAL A 153 -15.15 -1.52 -4.53
N VAL A 154 -14.28 -1.96 -3.64
CA VAL A 154 -14.34 -3.28 -3.03
C VAL A 154 -15.14 -3.10 -1.76
N ALA A 155 -16.28 -3.76 -1.69
CA ALA A 155 -17.21 -3.66 -0.57
C ALA A 155 -17.46 -5.05 0.02
N ARG A 156 -17.57 -5.09 1.34
CA ARG A 156 -17.99 -6.28 2.08
C ARG A 156 -19.40 -6.05 2.61
N LEU A 157 -20.28 -6.97 2.28
CA LEU A 157 -21.63 -7.07 2.82
C LEU A 157 -21.75 -8.43 3.51
N ASP A 158 -21.93 -8.42 4.81
CA ASP A 158 -21.82 -9.62 5.64
C ASP A 158 -20.47 -10.33 5.41
N ASP A 159 -20.52 -11.55 4.87
CA ASP A 159 -19.33 -12.37 4.59
C ASP A 159 -18.85 -12.29 3.13
N ASP A 160 -19.60 -11.60 2.26
CA ASP A 160 -19.30 -11.54 0.84
C ASP A 160 -18.55 -10.27 0.45
N VAL A 161 -17.45 -10.43 -0.27
CA VAL A 161 -16.70 -9.32 -0.89
C VAL A 161 -17.08 -9.19 -2.36
N THR A 162 -17.44 -7.97 -2.76
CA THR A 162 -17.87 -7.67 -4.12
C THR A 162 -17.23 -6.39 -4.67
N VAL A 163 -17.11 -6.31 -6.00
CA VAL A 163 -16.67 -5.10 -6.72
C VAL A 163 -17.86 -4.49 -7.43
N LYS A 164 -18.20 -3.24 -7.10
CA LYS A 164 -19.36 -2.54 -7.67
C LYS A 164 -19.10 -1.04 -7.75
N ARG A 165 -19.93 -0.34 -8.53
CA ARG A 165 -19.97 1.12 -8.48
C ARG A 165 -20.80 1.58 -7.29
N TYR A 166 -20.20 2.43 -6.49
CA TYR A 166 -20.80 2.96 -5.26
C TYR A 166 -21.72 4.14 -5.55
N LYS A 167 -22.93 4.09 -4.99
CA LYS A 167 -23.84 5.24 -4.93
C LYS A 167 -24.52 5.26 -3.58
N ARG A 168 -24.57 6.41 -2.91
CA ARG A 168 -25.22 6.60 -1.61
C ARG A 168 -26.16 7.82 -1.65
N GLU A 169 -27.35 7.63 -1.09
CA GLU A 169 -28.32 8.70 -0.83
C GLU A 169 -28.89 8.50 0.59
N GLY A 170 -28.52 9.37 1.51
CA GLY A 170 -28.90 9.26 2.92
C GLY A 170 -28.34 7.98 3.58
N SER A 171 -29.22 7.13 4.11
CA SER A 171 -28.89 5.84 4.71
C SER A 171 -28.85 4.67 3.73
N THR A 172 -29.23 4.90 2.46
CA THR A 172 -29.26 3.83 1.46
C THR A 172 -28.04 3.87 0.58
N VAL A 173 -27.40 2.71 0.39
CA VAL A 173 -26.28 2.51 -0.54
C VAL A 173 -26.74 1.56 -1.64
N TRP A 174 -26.40 1.92 -2.89
CA TRP A 174 -26.51 1.04 -4.05
C TRP A 174 -25.10 0.64 -4.49
N LEU A 175 -24.88 -0.66 -4.54
CA LEU A 175 -23.71 -1.26 -5.16
C LEU A 175 -24.14 -1.69 -6.57
N LEU A 176 -23.85 -0.83 -7.54
CA LEU A 176 -24.32 -0.97 -8.91
C LEU A 176 -23.35 -1.84 -9.72
N PRO A 177 -23.85 -2.86 -10.42
CA PRO A 177 -23.04 -3.57 -11.41
C PRO A 177 -22.84 -2.71 -12.66
N GLU A 178 -21.78 -2.97 -13.38
CA GLU A 178 -21.51 -2.46 -14.73
C GLU A 178 -21.69 -3.61 -15.74
N ASN A 179 -22.88 -4.20 -15.70
CA ASN A 179 -23.34 -5.26 -16.61
C ASN A 179 -24.85 -5.41 -16.42
N THR A 180 -25.60 -5.27 -17.50
CA THR A 180 -27.08 -5.34 -17.49
C THR A 180 -27.65 -6.71 -17.11
N ASP A 181 -26.83 -7.75 -17.11
CA ASP A 181 -27.23 -9.11 -16.71
C ASP A 181 -27.27 -9.28 -15.17
N PHE A 182 -26.89 -8.25 -14.41
CA PHE A 182 -26.81 -8.28 -12.95
C PHE A 182 -27.68 -7.18 -12.34
N GLU A 183 -28.32 -7.49 -11.22
CA GLU A 183 -29.13 -6.54 -10.47
C GLU A 183 -28.28 -5.75 -9.45
N PRO A 184 -28.64 -4.48 -9.17
CA PRO A 184 -28.06 -3.69 -8.09
C PRO A 184 -28.27 -4.34 -6.72
N ILE A 185 -27.25 -4.26 -5.84
CA ILE A 185 -27.38 -4.62 -4.44
C ILE A 185 -27.74 -3.33 -3.68
N VAL A 186 -28.91 -3.35 -3.00
CA VAL A 186 -29.38 -2.21 -2.20
C VAL A 186 -29.17 -2.52 -0.72
N VAL A 187 -28.46 -1.65 -0.03
CA VAL A 187 -28.09 -1.80 1.39
C VAL A 187 -28.68 -0.63 2.18
N ASP A 188 -29.46 -0.95 3.20
CA ASP A 188 -29.94 0.02 4.20
C ASP A 188 -28.98 0.03 5.40
N LEU A 189 -28.18 1.07 5.53
CA LEU A 189 -27.19 1.22 6.60
C LEU A 189 -27.81 1.34 8.01
N THR A 190 -29.14 1.44 8.12
CA THR A 190 -29.81 1.41 9.43
C THR A 190 -30.01 -0.03 9.94
N THR A 191 -29.98 -1.01 9.06
CA THR A 191 -30.28 -2.42 9.36
C THR A 191 -29.18 -3.39 8.95
N GLN A 192 -28.26 -2.97 8.07
CA GLN A 192 -27.19 -3.81 7.52
C GLN A 192 -25.85 -3.14 7.67
N GLU A 193 -24.80 -3.91 7.92
CA GLU A 193 -23.44 -3.44 7.93
C GLU A 193 -22.83 -3.54 6.53
N LEU A 194 -22.25 -2.45 6.05
CA LEU A 194 -21.50 -2.38 4.80
C LEU A 194 -20.11 -1.82 5.10
N ILE A 195 -19.09 -2.57 4.78
CA ILE A 195 -17.70 -2.14 4.94
C ILE A 195 -17.12 -1.86 3.57
N ILE A 196 -16.54 -0.67 3.38
CA ILE A 196 -15.72 -0.37 2.22
C ILE A 196 -14.29 -0.82 2.55
N GLU A 197 -13.79 -1.79 1.79
CA GLU A 197 -12.43 -2.34 1.94
C GLU A 197 -11.40 -1.55 1.14
N GLY A 198 -11.85 -0.82 0.10
CA GLY A 198 -10.99 0.04 -0.69
C GLY A 198 -11.59 0.49 -2.00
N LEU A 199 -10.82 1.32 -2.71
CA LEU A 199 -11.13 1.87 -4.03
C LEU A 199 -10.36 1.14 -5.12
N SER A 200 -11.03 0.84 -6.23
CA SER A 200 -10.35 0.41 -7.46
C SER A 200 -9.54 1.57 -8.04
N VAL A 201 -8.24 1.35 -8.22
CA VAL A 201 -7.29 2.34 -8.77
C VAL A 201 -6.67 1.90 -10.09
N GLY A 202 -6.96 0.68 -10.54
CA GLY A 202 -6.51 0.14 -11.82
C GLY A 202 -6.80 -1.34 -11.98
N VAL A 203 -6.49 -1.87 -13.16
CA VAL A 203 -6.67 -3.28 -13.51
C VAL A 203 -5.41 -3.79 -14.21
N ILE A 204 -4.98 -4.97 -13.85
CA ILE A 204 -3.91 -5.71 -14.52
C ILE A 204 -4.54 -6.96 -15.15
N ARG A 205 -4.32 -7.14 -16.44
CA ARG A 205 -4.70 -8.34 -17.18
C ARG A 205 -3.46 -9.07 -17.64
N ARG A 206 -3.41 -10.36 -17.41
CA ARG A 206 -2.34 -11.27 -17.85
C ARG A 206 -2.74 -12.06 -19.07
#